data_25e80030412c78ca48780dcefe511b84
#
_entry.id   25e80030412c78ca48780dcefe511b84
#
_cell.length_a   1.000
_cell.length_b   1.000
_cell.length_c   1.000
_cell.angle_alpha   90.00
_cell.angle_beta   90.00
_cell.angle_gamma   90.00
#
_symmetry.space_group_name_H-M   'P 1'
#
loop_
_entity.id
_entity.type
_entity.pdbx_description
1 polymer ?
#
loop_
_entity_poly.entity_id
_entity_poly.type
_entity_poly.pdbx_seq_one_letter_code
_entity_poly.pdbx_strand_id
1 'polypeptide(L)'
;MTGKIFLTLISLLYGYLCFGQYPNVLVGNTGYPEEPSIFINPDHTNQMVAASNIDNYYYSGDGGYSWQSGTITSSYGVWGDPCVVIDTAGNLYYFHLSNPSFGSWIDRIVCQKSIDGGQTWSDGTSMGLNGIKAQDKPWSIVDRSNNTIYVCWTQFDRYGSSSPNDSSVILFSRSTDNGQIWSLAKRINRQAGDCLDGDNTVEGAVPVVGPNGEIYVSWAGPLGIVFNKSLDGGETWMDTNIFVTDIPGGWDFQIPGIYRANGLPVTCCDISDGPYRGNLYINWSDQRNGPTDTDVWLVKSTNQGTTWSSPVKVNDDPPGHQQFFTWMTVDQKTGFIWFVFYDRREHSDWLTDVYMAVSRDGGETFQNFKISDSSFYPNPSVFFGDYTNISAFNNIVRPIWTRLNNGYLGIWTAIVDSMFVGISKDLENILPLSLEQNWPNPVKNVTYISFKVYVSSTITLRVFDIFGREISTMVDNQKFNAGKYIEYFDASAHHLVPGFYYFSLVSGETSLQRKMLVE
;
A
#
# COMPACT_ATOMS: atom_id res chain seq x y z
N MET A 1 -3.63 19.72 72.27
CA MET A 1 -2.83 20.04 71.04
C MET A 1 -2.95 18.84 70.13
N THR A 2 -3.87 18.90 69.18
CA THR A 2 -4.14 17.82 68.22
C THR A 2 -3.51 18.20 66.88
N GLY A 3 -2.40 17.52 66.53
CA GLY A 3 -1.75 17.67 65.25
C GLY A 3 -2.48 16.92 64.14
N LYS A 4 -3.01 17.63 63.11
CA LYS A 4 -3.56 17.05 61.90
C LYS A 4 -2.41 16.83 60.92
N ILE A 5 -2.18 15.56 60.56
CA ILE A 5 -1.27 15.19 59.48
C ILE A 5 -2.08 15.30 58.18
N PHE A 6 -1.66 16.21 57.27
CA PHE A 6 -2.17 16.28 55.89
C PHE A 6 -1.37 15.27 55.04
N LEU A 7 -2.02 14.21 54.60
CA LEU A 7 -1.50 13.35 53.53
C LEU A 7 -1.85 14.00 52.18
N THR A 8 -0.84 14.48 51.47
CA THR A 8 -0.97 14.93 50.10
C THR A 8 -0.87 13.70 49.17
N LEU A 9 -1.98 13.30 48.60
CA LEU A 9 -1.99 12.29 47.52
C LEU A 9 -1.43 12.94 46.26
N ILE A 10 -0.23 12.55 45.84
CA ILE A 10 0.29 12.84 44.51
C ILE A 10 -0.23 11.74 43.58
N SER A 11 -1.27 12.05 42.78
CA SER A 11 -1.70 11.19 41.69
C SER A 11 -0.74 11.35 40.51
N LEU A 12 0.16 10.38 40.34
CA LEU A 12 0.91 10.23 39.11
C LEU A 12 -0.05 9.77 38.01
N LEU A 13 -0.37 10.69 37.11
CA LEU A 13 -0.98 10.33 35.81
C LEU A 13 0.08 9.58 35.00
N TYR A 14 0.00 8.26 35.00
CA TYR A 14 0.65 7.45 33.95
C TYR A 14 -0.19 7.61 32.68
N GLY A 15 0.30 8.42 31.76
CA GLY A 15 -0.20 8.40 30.40
C GLY A 15 0.11 7.03 29.79
N TYR A 16 -0.92 6.22 29.60
CA TYR A 16 -0.81 5.04 28.74
C TYR A 16 -0.56 5.51 27.32
N LEU A 17 0.67 5.39 26.84
CA LEU A 17 0.95 5.41 25.41
C LEU A 17 0.32 4.14 24.83
N CYS A 18 -0.91 4.27 24.35
CA CYS A 18 -1.56 3.26 23.56
C CYS A 18 -0.86 3.27 22.19
N PHE A 19 0.17 2.46 21.99
CA PHE A 19 0.68 2.19 20.65
C PHE A 19 -0.44 1.47 19.90
N GLY A 20 -0.80 2.00 18.73
CA GLY A 20 -1.72 1.33 17.82
C GLY A 20 -1.22 -0.10 17.52
N GLN A 21 -2.13 -0.97 17.11
CA GLN A 21 -1.81 -2.37 16.77
C GLN A 21 -0.71 -2.48 15.70
N TYR A 22 -0.60 -1.44 14.85
CA TYR A 22 0.39 -1.32 13.76
C TYR A 22 1.25 -0.06 14.00
N PRO A 23 2.56 -0.20 14.27
CA PRO A 23 3.43 0.95 14.44
C PRO A 23 3.41 1.85 13.20
N ASN A 24 3.11 3.13 13.38
CA ASN A 24 3.22 4.11 12.31
C ASN A 24 4.62 4.75 12.34
N VAL A 25 5.22 4.88 11.16
CA VAL A 25 6.55 5.44 10.97
C VAL A 25 6.45 6.65 10.06
N LEU A 26 7.01 7.77 10.51
CA LEU A 26 7.16 8.96 9.67
C LEU A 26 8.25 8.69 8.61
N VAL A 27 7.85 8.71 7.34
CA VAL A 27 8.77 8.56 6.20
C VAL A 27 9.47 9.89 5.91
N GLY A 28 8.71 10.99 5.87
CA GLY A 28 9.25 12.34 5.73
C GLY A 28 8.17 13.43 5.84
N ASN A 29 8.61 14.65 6.13
CA ASN A 29 7.73 15.81 6.30
C ASN A 29 8.34 17.12 5.79
N THR A 30 9.37 17.05 4.96
CA THR A 30 10.03 18.24 4.40
C THR A 30 9.39 18.60 3.06
N GLY A 31 9.17 19.89 2.78
CA GLY A 31 8.68 20.36 1.49
C GLY A 31 7.18 20.17 1.25
N TYR A 32 6.37 19.98 2.30
CA TYR A 32 4.92 19.71 2.19
C TYR A 32 4.60 18.48 1.33
N PRO A 33 5.14 17.30 1.67
CA PRO A 33 5.05 16.12 0.82
C PRO A 33 3.63 15.55 0.78
N GLU A 34 3.17 15.22 -0.41
CA GLU A 34 1.94 14.49 -0.72
C GLU A 34 2.17 13.56 -1.93
N GLU A 35 1.16 12.82 -2.38
CA GLU A 35 1.23 11.89 -3.52
C GLU A 35 2.36 10.85 -3.39
N PRO A 36 2.30 10.01 -2.36
CA PRO A 36 3.38 9.06 -2.13
C PRO A 36 3.36 7.85 -3.06
N SER A 37 4.54 7.35 -3.40
CA SER A 37 4.76 6.06 -4.05
C SER A 37 5.74 5.24 -3.23
N ILE A 38 5.57 3.91 -3.16
CA ILE A 38 6.46 3.01 -2.41
C ILE A 38 6.67 1.69 -3.15
N PHE A 39 7.89 1.14 -3.06
CA PHE A 39 8.20 -0.18 -3.58
C PHE A 39 9.11 -0.95 -2.63
N ILE A 40 8.73 -2.19 -2.30
CA ILE A 40 9.54 -3.16 -1.54
C ILE A 40 10.37 -3.96 -2.54
N ASN A 41 11.67 -4.12 -2.28
CA ASN A 41 12.51 -5.02 -3.08
C ASN A 41 12.15 -6.49 -2.79
N PRO A 42 11.56 -7.26 -3.74
CA PRO A 42 11.18 -8.63 -3.48
C PRO A 42 12.35 -9.59 -3.17
N ASP A 43 13.56 -9.27 -3.63
CA ASP A 43 14.75 -10.09 -3.39
C ASP A 43 15.41 -9.75 -2.05
N HIS A 44 15.17 -8.54 -1.53
CA HIS A 44 15.70 -8.02 -0.26
C HIS A 44 14.66 -7.16 0.45
N THR A 45 13.68 -7.77 1.09
CA THR A 45 12.49 -7.09 1.64
C THR A 45 12.78 -6.07 2.75
N ASN A 46 14.00 -6.02 3.27
CA ASN A 46 14.47 -4.94 4.14
C ASN A 46 14.82 -3.66 3.35
N GLN A 47 15.01 -3.74 2.02
CA GLN A 47 15.28 -2.60 1.16
C GLN A 47 13.99 -2.09 0.54
N MET A 48 13.72 -0.81 0.73
CA MET A 48 12.53 -0.14 0.22
C MET A 48 12.89 1.24 -0.29
N VAL A 49 12.17 1.67 -1.32
CA VAL A 49 12.21 3.04 -1.83
C VAL A 49 10.83 3.64 -1.78
N ALA A 50 10.74 4.92 -1.44
CA ALA A 50 9.52 5.70 -1.53
C ALA A 50 9.81 7.08 -2.09
N ALA A 51 8.77 7.75 -2.56
CA ALA A 51 8.83 9.08 -3.12
C ALA A 51 7.59 9.87 -2.74
N SER A 52 7.65 11.19 -2.85
CA SER A 52 6.49 12.07 -2.74
C SER A 52 6.73 13.39 -3.48
N ASN A 53 5.67 14.10 -3.76
CA ASN A 53 5.74 15.44 -4.32
C ASN A 53 6.62 16.39 -3.46
N ILE A 54 7.34 17.34 -4.07
CA ILE A 54 7.51 17.51 -5.53
C ILE A 54 8.72 16.71 -6.01
N ASP A 55 9.78 16.62 -5.19
CA ASP A 55 11.10 16.09 -5.53
C ASP A 55 11.69 15.19 -4.44
N ASN A 56 10.86 14.77 -3.47
CA ASN A 56 11.35 13.99 -2.34
C ASN A 56 11.51 12.52 -2.71
N TYR A 57 12.62 11.93 -2.26
CA TYR A 57 12.79 10.49 -2.22
C TYR A 57 13.17 10.02 -0.82
N TYR A 58 12.87 8.76 -0.55
CA TYR A 58 13.15 8.11 0.73
C TYR A 58 13.64 6.71 0.48
N TYR A 59 14.57 6.22 1.30
CA TYR A 59 14.99 4.83 1.27
C TYR A 59 15.14 4.25 2.68
N SER A 60 14.85 2.97 2.79
CA SER A 60 14.97 2.19 4.01
C SER A 60 15.80 0.93 3.75
N GLY A 61 16.70 0.59 4.67
CA GLY A 61 17.49 -0.64 4.66
C GLY A 61 17.08 -1.62 5.78
N ASP A 62 16.05 -1.30 6.54
CA ASP A 62 15.61 -2.05 7.71
C ASP A 62 14.13 -2.48 7.67
N GLY A 63 13.55 -2.55 6.46
CA GLY A 63 12.17 -2.97 6.28
C GLY A 63 11.13 -1.90 6.58
N GLY A 64 11.50 -0.62 6.51
CA GLY A 64 10.58 0.53 6.70
C GLY A 64 10.48 0.99 8.16
N TYR A 65 11.30 0.46 9.07
CA TYR A 65 11.34 0.92 10.45
C TYR A 65 12.04 2.28 10.61
N SER A 66 12.96 2.59 9.71
CA SER A 66 13.57 3.91 9.60
C SER A 66 13.80 4.30 8.14
N TRP A 67 13.80 5.62 7.87
CA TRP A 67 13.91 6.16 6.53
C TRP A 67 14.97 7.25 6.46
N GLN A 68 15.74 7.24 5.39
CA GLN A 68 16.61 8.33 5.00
C GLN A 68 15.95 9.06 3.83
N SER A 69 16.08 10.38 3.79
CA SER A 69 15.41 11.23 2.80
C SER A 69 16.40 12.11 2.06
N GLY A 70 16.06 12.48 0.86
CA GLY A 70 16.74 13.48 0.05
C GLY A 70 15.79 14.07 -0.99
N THR A 71 16.33 14.98 -1.81
CA THR A 71 15.63 15.56 -2.95
C THR A 71 16.35 15.22 -4.24
N ILE A 72 15.59 14.88 -5.30
CA ILE A 72 16.16 14.67 -6.62
C ILE A 72 16.28 16.00 -7.37
N THR A 73 17.24 16.05 -8.28
CA THR A 73 17.41 17.14 -9.24
C THR A 73 17.63 16.56 -10.63
N SER A 74 17.18 17.28 -11.65
CA SER A 74 17.35 16.86 -13.05
C SER A 74 17.53 18.10 -13.95
N SER A 75 18.31 17.98 -15.00
CA SER A 75 18.39 19.01 -16.04
C SER A 75 17.08 19.19 -16.78
N TYR A 76 16.18 18.21 -16.70
CA TYR A 76 14.78 18.29 -17.17
C TYR A 76 13.86 19.04 -16.19
N GLY A 77 14.34 19.46 -15.02
CA GLY A 77 13.51 19.92 -13.90
C GLY A 77 12.67 18.79 -13.29
N VAL A 78 12.06 19.06 -12.13
CA VAL A 78 11.20 18.12 -11.40
C VAL A 78 9.90 18.82 -11.05
N TRP A 79 8.74 18.13 -11.22
CA TRP A 79 7.43 18.71 -10.90
C TRP A 79 6.49 17.75 -10.16
N GLY A 80 6.97 16.63 -9.67
CA GLY A 80 6.17 15.71 -8.85
C GLY A 80 5.58 14.52 -9.61
N ASP A 81 4.45 14.02 -9.13
CA ASP A 81 3.78 12.77 -9.51
C ASP A 81 4.74 11.58 -9.53
N PRO A 82 5.42 11.31 -8.41
CA PRO A 82 6.46 10.32 -8.39
C PRO A 82 5.91 8.90 -8.45
N CYS A 83 6.53 8.06 -9.28
CA CYS A 83 6.36 6.62 -9.24
C CYS A 83 7.74 5.95 -9.09
N VAL A 84 7.87 5.01 -8.15
CA VAL A 84 9.12 4.29 -7.89
C VAL A 84 8.97 2.80 -8.10
N VAL A 85 9.97 2.16 -8.74
CA VAL A 85 10.04 0.71 -8.94
C VAL A 85 11.48 0.21 -8.78
N ILE A 86 11.65 -1.10 -8.54
CA ILE A 86 12.94 -1.77 -8.35
C ILE A 86 13.04 -2.95 -9.33
N ASP A 87 14.17 -3.09 -10.03
CA ASP A 87 14.48 -4.26 -10.88
C ASP A 87 15.08 -5.43 -10.09
N THR A 88 15.35 -6.55 -10.75
CA THR A 88 15.92 -7.75 -10.12
C THR A 88 17.40 -7.60 -9.74
N ALA A 89 18.09 -6.59 -10.27
CA ALA A 89 19.45 -6.25 -9.86
C ALA A 89 19.49 -5.31 -8.64
N GLY A 90 18.34 -4.87 -8.15
CA GLY A 90 18.22 -3.91 -7.04
C GLY A 90 18.39 -2.46 -7.47
N ASN A 91 18.41 -2.17 -8.77
CA ASN A 91 18.41 -0.78 -9.24
C ASN A 91 17.04 -0.15 -8.99
N LEU A 92 17.06 1.10 -8.52
CA LEU A 92 15.86 1.90 -8.25
C LEU A 92 15.60 2.81 -9.44
N TYR A 93 14.33 2.97 -9.79
CA TYR A 93 13.87 3.90 -10.81
C TYR A 93 12.85 4.84 -10.22
N TYR A 94 13.04 6.13 -10.45
CA TYR A 94 12.16 7.22 -10.02
C TYR A 94 11.63 7.94 -11.25
N PHE A 95 10.33 7.85 -11.48
CA PHE A 95 9.62 8.56 -12.54
C PHE A 95 9.02 9.83 -11.97
N HIS A 96 9.06 10.92 -12.75
CA HIS A 96 8.48 12.20 -12.37
C HIS A 96 8.13 13.05 -13.59
N LEU A 97 7.34 14.07 -13.35
CA LEU A 97 7.04 15.11 -14.33
C LEU A 97 8.22 16.08 -14.48
N SER A 98 8.43 16.60 -15.69
CA SER A 98 9.47 17.58 -15.98
C SER A 98 9.02 19.00 -15.65
N ASN A 99 9.98 19.89 -15.38
CA ASN A 99 9.78 21.33 -15.33
C ASN A 99 11.06 22.04 -15.80
N PRO A 100 11.43 21.94 -17.09
CA PRO A 100 12.70 22.40 -17.59
C PRO A 100 12.77 23.93 -17.61
N SER A 101 13.97 24.47 -17.35
CA SER A 101 14.22 25.92 -17.49
C SER A 101 14.02 26.46 -18.91
N PHE A 102 14.19 25.59 -19.91
CA PHE A 102 13.95 25.87 -21.34
C PHE A 102 13.06 24.76 -21.89
N GLY A 103 11.76 25.05 -22.07
CA GLY A 103 10.73 24.10 -22.50
C GLY A 103 9.37 24.51 -21.98
N SER A 104 8.44 23.57 -22.01
CA SER A 104 7.11 23.74 -21.45
C SER A 104 6.99 22.98 -20.13
N TRP A 105 6.18 23.49 -19.22
CA TRP A 105 5.82 22.81 -17.98
C TRP A 105 5.24 21.41 -18.27
N ILE A 106 5.70 20.39 -17.55
CA ILE A 106 5.34 18.97 -17.69
C ILE A 106 5.37 18.44 -19.13
N ASP A 107 6.34 18.87 -19.93
CA ASP A 107 6.40 18.51 -21.37
C ASP A 107 6.84 17.05 -21.63
N ARG A 108 7.32 16.35 -20.61
CA ARG A 108 7.76 14.95 -20.72
C ARG A 108 7.73 14.24 -19.37
N ILE A 109 7.78 12.91 -19.40
CA ILE A 109 8.07 12.07 -18.25
C ILE A 109 9.58 11.84 -18.19
N VAL A 110 10.16 11.90 -16.99
CA VAL A 110 11.59 11.65 -16.73
C VAL A 110 11.73 10.39 -15.87
N CYS A 111 12.72 9.57 -16.19
CA CYS A 111 13.12 8.41 -15.40
C CYS A 111 14.55 8.60 -14.91
N GLN A 112 14.75 8.74 -13.60
CA GLN A 112 16.05 8.76 -12.93
C GLN A 112 16.35 7.39 -12.35
N LYS A 113 17.64 7.00 -12.32
CA LYS A 113 18.09 5.70 -11.82
C LYS A 113 19.09 5.86 -10.68
N SER A 114 18.95 5.02 -9.66
CA SER A 114 19.95 4.81 -8.62
C SER A 114 20.44 3.36 -8.65
N ILE A 115 21.76 3.18 -8.45
CA ILE A 115 22.42 1.86 -8.41
C ILE A 115 23.08 1.59 -7.05
N ASP A 116 22.88 2.47 -6.09
CA ASP A 116 23.52 2.47 -4.76
C ASP A 116 22.48 2.48 -3.61
N GLY A 117 21.27 1.97 -3.88
CA GLY A 117 20.20 1.86 -2.89
C GLY A 117 19.49 3.18 -2.57
N GLY A 118 19.51 4.16 -3.48
CA GLY A 118 18.83 5.45 -3.33
C GLY A 118 19.70 6.56 -2.76
N GLN A 119 21.01 6.34 -2.63
CA GLN A 119 21.92 7.36 -2.10
C GLN A 119 22.24 8.43 -3.14
N THR A 120 22.42 8.02 -4.41
CA THR A 120 22.62 8.93 -5.54
C THR A 120 21.72 8.57 -6.71
N TRP A 121 21.37 9.56 -7.53
CA TRP A 121 20.49 9.43 -8.68
C TRP A 121 21.12 10.01 -9.94
N SER A 122 20.87 9.38 -11.09
CA SER A 122 21.27 9.89 -12.40
C SER A 122 20.51 11.18 -12.72
N ASP A 123 20.98 11.95 -13.71
CA ASP A 123 20.23 13.10 -14.24
C ASP A 123 18.89 12.68 -14.90
N GLY A 124 18.83 11.44 -15.36
CA GLY A 124 17.66 10.82 -15.94
C GLY A 124 17.65 10.77 -17.47
N THR A 125 16.69 10.00 -17.97
CA THR A 125 16.29 9.90 -19.37
C THR A 125 14.83 10.26 -19.51
N SER A 126 14.36 10.64 -20.70
CA SER A 126 12.98 11.13 -20.83
C SER A 126 12.21 10.49 -21.98
N MET A 127 10.88 10.51 -21.86
CA MET A 127 9.93 10.01 -22.86
C MET A 127 8.72 10.95 -22.98
N GLY A 128 7.97 10.83 -24.04
CA GLY A 128 6.69 11.53 -24.21
C GLY A 128 6.78 12.97 -24.69
N LEU A 129 7.98 13.54 -24.90
CA LEU A 129 8.11 14.89 -25.42
C LEU A 129 7.38 15.02 -26.78
N ASN A 130 6.36 15.89 -26.84
CA ASN A 130 5.53 16.11 -28.03
C ASN A 130 5.13 17.59 -28.15
N GLY A 131 6.11 18.42 -28.54
CA GLY A 131 5.90 19.85 -28.65
C GLY A 131 5.62 20.50 -27.29
N ILE A 132 4.47 21.16 -27.17
CA ILE A 132 4.03 21.86 -25.94
C ILE A 132 2.98 21.07 -25.15
N LYS A 133 2.71 19.81 -25.55
CA LYS A 133 1.72 18.95 -24.88
C LYS A 133 2.19 18.60 -23.47
N ALA A 134 1.25 18.59 -22.54
CA ALA A 134 1.51 18.25 -21.15
C ALA A 134 1.43 16.73 -20.94
N GLN A 135 2.30 16.19 -20.11
CA GLN A 135 2.35 14.79 -19.72
C GLN A 135 2.10 14.69 -18.21
N ASP A 136 1.22 13.80 -17.77
CA ASP A 136 0.74 13.75 -16.39
C ASP A 136 0.55 12.33 -15.88
N LYS A 137 0.63 12.12 -14.56
CA LYS A 137 0.38 10.90 -13.79
C LYS A 137 1.06 9.64 -14.36
N PRO A 138 2.41 9.59 -14.39
CA PRO A 138 3.15 8.42 -14.86
C PRO A 138 3.09 7.28 -13.85
N TRP A 139 2.70 6.09 -14.31
CA TRP A 139 2.82 4.85 -13.53
C TRP A 139 3.67 3.84 -14.26
N SER A 140 4.54 3.14 -13.54
CA SER A 140 5.49 2.20 -14.11
C SER A 140 5.48 0.85 -13.39
N ILE A 141 5.94 -0.17 -14.10
CA ILE A 141 6.16 -1.52 -13.60
C ILE A 141 7.41 -2.12 -14.26
N VAL A 142 8.13 -2.95 -13.53
CA VAL A 142 9.22 -3.78 -14.07
C VAL A 142 8.73 -5.20 -14.28
N ASP A 143 8.89 -5.72 -15.48
CA ASP A 143 8.78 -7.15 -15.72
C ASP A 143 10.02 -7.85 -15.14
N ARG A 144 9.84 -8.47 -13.99
CA ARG A 144 10.96 -9.12 -13.29
C ARG A 144 11.49 -10.38 -13.97
N SER A 145 10.85 -10.87 -15.04
CA SER A 145 11.35 -12.00 -15.83
C SER A 145 12.51 -11.59 -16.76
N ASN A 146 12.53 -10.32 -17.17
CA ASN A 146 13.48 -9.83 -18.18
C ASN A 146 13.99 -8.40 -17.92
N ASN A 147 13.56 -7.75 -16.83
CA ASN A 147 13.87 -6.37 -16.43
C ASN A 147 13.42 -5.29 -17.45
N THR A 148 12.46 -5.58 -18.32
CA THR A 148 11.82 -4.55 -19.13
C THR A 148 10.99 -3.64 -18.24
N ILE A 149 11.14 -2.33 -18.42
CA ILE A 149 10.38 -1.32 -17.70
C ILE A 149 9.28 -0.83 -18.62
N TYR A 150 8.04 -0.81 -18.12
CA TYR A 150 6.86 -0.31 -18.81
C TYR A 150 6.33 0.92 -18.08
N VAL A 151 5.89 1.94 -18.81
CA VAL A 151 5.29 3.15 -18.26
C VAL A 151 4.09 3.58 -19.07
N CYS A 152 3.02 3.98 -18.36
CA CYS A 152 1.84 4.62 -18.92
C CYS A 152 1.65 5.99 -18.28
N TRP A 153 1.05 6.91 -19.03
CA TRP A 153 0.74 8.26 -18.53
C TRP A 153 -0.36 8.90 -19.38
N THR A 154 -0.93 9.99 -18.90
CA THR A 154 -1.86 10.84 -19.66
C THR A 154 -1.09 11.92 -20.41
N GLN A 155 -1.40 12.14 -21.70
CA GLN A 155 -0.98 13.29 -22.46
C GLN A 155 -2.17 14.20 -22.73
N PHE A 156 -2.04 15.47 -22.41
CA PHE A 156 -2.98 16.54 -22.76
C PHE A 156 -2.46 17.33 -23.97
N ASP A 157 -3.32 17.59 -24.96
CA ASP A 157 -2.98 18.53 -26.04
C ASP A 157 -2.68 19.90 -25.46
N ARG A 158 -3.48 20.36 -24.47
CA ARG A 158 -3.25 21.53 -23.64
C ARG A 158 -3.95 21.35 -22.30
N TYR A 159 -3.22 21.25 -21.22
CA TYR A 159 -3.76 21.08 -19.88
C TYR A 159 -4.71 22.21 -19.47
N GLY A 160 -5.89 21.87 -18.96
CA GLY A 160 -6.94 22.80 -18.56
C GLY A 160 -7.72 23.47 -19.73
N SER A 161 -7.52 23.02 -20.99
CA SER A 161 -8.22 23.57 -22.15
C SER A 161 -9.66 23.08 -22.22
N SER A 162 -10.59 24.02 -22.42
CA SER A 162 -12.00 23.75 -22.72
C SER A 162 -12.30 23.66 -24.24
N SER A 163 -11.28 23.76 -25.09
CA SER A 163 -11.43 23.65 -26.55
C SER A 163 -11.81 22.22 -26.92
N PRO A 164 -12.89 21.99 -27.73
CA PRO A 164 -13.27 20.67 -28.20
C PRO A 164 -12.27 20.05 -29.20
N ASN A 165 -11.27 20.80 -29.63
CA ASN A 165 -10.19 20.33 -30.50
C ASN A 165 -9.00 19.80 -29.71
N ASP A 166 -8.92 20.12 -28.43
CA ASP A 166 -7.86 19.63 -27.51
C ASP A 166 -8.36 18.35 -26.82
N SER A 167 -7.52 17.35 -26.73
CA SER A 167 -7.87 16.04 -26.19
C SER A 167 -6.80 15.49 -25.24
N SER A 168 -7.23 14.65 -24.33
CA SER A 168 -6.37 13.78 -23.52
C SER A 168 -6.31 12.37 -24.07
N VAL A 169 -5.14 11.74 -23.97
CA VAL A 169 -4.90 10.36 -24.42
C VAL A 169 -3.98 9.61 -23.46
N ILE A 170 -4.16 8.30 -23.36
CA ILE A 170 -3.23 7.44 -22.62
C ILE A 170 -2.10 7.00 -23.54
N LEU A 171 -0.88 7.27 -23.11
CA LEU A 171 0.35 6.86 -23.76
C LEU A 171 1.06 5.75 -23.00
N PHE A 172 1.84 4.98 -23.74
CA PHE A 172 2.66 3.88 -23.26
C PHE A 172 4.06 3.97 -23.88
N SER A 173 5.08 3.66 -23.10
CA SER A 173 6.45 3.46 -23.55
C SER A 173 7.13 2.34 -22.74
N ARG A 174 8.23 1.80 -23.28
CA ARG A 174 9.04 0.79 -22.59
C ARG A 174 10.52 1.02 -22.80
N SER A 175 11.32 0.48 -21.84
CA SER A 175 12.77 0.38 -21.94
C SER A 175 13.19 -1.07 -21.69
N THR A 176 14.07 -1.59 -22.56
CA THR A 176 14.66 -2.94 -22.45
C THR A 176 16.14 -2.91 -22.05
N ASP A 177 16.65 -1.73 -21.73
CA ASP A 177 18.06 -1.48 -21.42
C ASP A 177 18.25 -0.75 -20.08
N ASN A 178 17.39 -1.06 -19.09
CA ASN A 178 17.43 -0.50 -17.75
C ASN A 178 17.23 1.03 -17.71
N GLY A 179 16.27 1.56 -18.48
CA GLY A 179 15.87 2.95 -18.47
C GLY A 179 16.78 3.90 -19.25
N GLN A 180 17.69 3.39 -20.09
CA GLN A 180 18.61 4.24 -20.86
C GLN A 180 17.95 4.77 -22.15
N ILE A 181 17.21 3.93 -22.86
CA ILE A 181 16.48 4.28 -24.07
C ILE A 181 15.02 3.86 -23.93
N TRP A 182 14.13 4.71 -24.41
CA TRP A 182 12.68 4.49 -24.37
C TRP A 182 12.12 4.33 -25.80
N SER A 183 11.18 3.43 -25.95
CA SER A 183 10.43 3.30 -27.20
C SER A 183 9.64 4.59 -27.51
N LEU A 184 9.31 4.81 -28.77
CA LEU A 184 8.37 5.88 -29.12
C LEU A 184 7.05 5.67 -28.38
N ALA A 185 6.51 6.75 -27.82
CA ALA A 185 5.25 6.73 -27.13
C ALA A 185 4.11 6.26 -28.06
N LYS A 186 3.35 5.27 -27.61
CA LYS A 186 2.20 4.70 -28.34
C LYS A 186 0.91 5.07 -27.62
N ARG A 187 -0.06 5.61 -28.33
CA ARG A 187 -1.42 5.79 -27.81
C ARG A 187 -2.10 4.43 -27.68
N ILE A 188 -2.68 4.13 -26.50
CA ILE A 188 -3.34 2.85 -26.22
C ILE A 188 -4.86 2.97 -26.00
N ASN A 189 -5.39 4.16 -25.73
CA ASN A 189 -6.81 4.42 -25.67
C ASN A 189 -7.38 4.71 -27.08
N ARG A 190 -8.57 4.21 -27.38
CA ARG A 190 -9.26 4.46 -28.66
C ARG A 190 -10.11 5.73 -28.59
N GLN A 191 -10.88 5.91 -27.54
CA GLN A 191 -11.62 7.14 -27.27
C GLN A 191 -10.73 8.11 -26.48
N ALA A 192 -10.57 9.33 -26.99
CA ALA A 192 -9.91 10.41 -26.28
C ALA A 192 -10.85 11.00 -25.22
N GLY A 193 -10.27 11.59 -24.19
CA GLY A 193 -10.95 12.48 -23.26
C GLY A 193 -10.77 13.95 -23.62
N ASP A 194 -11.33 14.84 -22.82
CA ASP A 194 -11.07 16.28 -22.88
C ASP A 194 -9.77 16.66 -22.12
N CYS A 195 -9.50 17.95 -21.98
CA CYS A 195 -8.32 18.47 -21.30
C CYS A 195 -8.64 19.22 -20.00
N LEU A 196 -9.83 19.02 -19.42
CA LEU A 196 -10.29 19.78 -18.24
C LEU A 196 -9.82 19.23 -16.90
N ASP A 197 -9.17 18.07 -16.90
CA ASP A 197 -8.74 17.36 -15.69
C ASP A 197 -9.94 17.02 -14.78
N GLY A 198 -10.91 16.30 -15.35
CA GLY A 198 -12.17 15.92 -14.71
C GLY A 198 -12.80 14.70 -15.39
N ASP A 199 -14.04 14.38 -15.10
CA ASP A 199 -14.76 13.15 -15.49
C ASP A 199 -14.62 12.71 -16.95
N ASN A 200 -14.46 13.65 -17.87
CA ASN A 200 -14.29 13.37 -19.29
C ASN A 200 -12.83 13.29 -19.73
N THR A 201 -11.88 13.57 -18.88
CA THR A 201 -10.44 13.34 -19.13
C THR A 201 -10.14 11.85 -19.01
N VAL A 202 -9.25 11.30 -19.86
CA VAL A 202 -8.75 9.92 -19.68
C VAL A 202 -7.52 9.94 -18.81
N GLU A 203 -7.58 9.26 -17.63
CA GLU A 203 -6.52 9.35 -16.64
C GLU A 203 -6.42 8.10 -15.73
N GLY A 204 -5.33 8.00 -14.93
CA GLY A 204 -5.12 6.94 -13.95
C GLY A 204 -4.69 5.60 -14.56
N ALA A 205 -3.83 5.64 -15.59
CA ALA A 205 -3.37 4.44 -16.30
C ALA A 205 -2.24 3.72 -15.55
N VAL A 206 -2.58 2.71 -14.76
CA VAL A 206 -1.61 1.88 -14.01
C VAL A 206 -1.33 0.60 -14.79
N PRO A 207 -0.10 0.40 -15.33
CA PRO A 207 0.28 -0.82 -16.05
C PRO A 207 0.66 -1.94 -15.08
N VAL A 208 0.33 -3.19 -15.45
CA VAL A 208 0.80 -4.39 -14.76
C VAL A 208 1.23 -5.46 -15.74
N VAL A 209 2.13 -6.35 -15.29
CA VAL A 209 2.64 -7.49 -16.07
C VAL A 209 1.88 -8.75 -15.66
N GLY A 210 1.46 -9.52 -16.67
CA GLY A 210 0.85 -10.83 -16.50
C GLY A 210 1.86 -11.95 -16.38
N PRO A 211 1.41 -13.18 -16.07
CA PRO A 211 2.30 -14.32 -15.79
C PRO A 211 3.13 -14.82 -16.99
N ASN A 212 2.81 -14.39 -18.23
CA ASN A 212 3.56 -14.75 -19.44
C ASN A 212 4.13 -13.51 -20.17
N GLY A 213 4.24 -12.36 -19.45
CA GLY A 213 4.74 -11.11 -20.02
C GLY A 213 3.68 -10.27 -20.74
N GLU A 214 2.41 -10.58 -20.59
CA GLU A 214 1.32 -9.72 -21.04
C GLU A 214 1.36 -8.39 -20.29
N ILE A 215 0.91 -7.30 -20.92
CA ILE A 215 0.74 -6.00 -20.27
C ILE A 215 -0.75 -5.69 -20.23
N TYR A 216 -1.22 -5.30 -19.06
CA TYR A 216 -2.60 -4.95 -18.80
C TYR A 216 -2.67 -3.53 -18.23
N VAL A 217 -3.60 -2.72 -18.72
CA VAL A 217 -3.77 -1.33 -18.30
C VAL A 217 -5.26 -0.99 -18.23
N SER A 218 -5.71 -0.42 -17.13
CA SER A 218 -7.02 0.25 -17.04
C SER A 218 -6.84 1.73 -16.75
N TRP A 219 -7.85 2.54 -17.10
CA TRP A 219 -7.92 3.97 -16.82
C TRP A 219 -9.37 4.42 -16.72
N ALA A 220 -9.60 5.59 -16.11
CA ALA A 220 -10.89 6.25 -16.05
C ALA A 220 -11.06 7.23 -17.22
N GLY A 221 -12.30 7.58 -17.55
CA GLY A 221 -12.62 8.57 -18.56
C GLY A 221 -14.12 8.63 -18.89
N PRO A 222 -14.50 9.24 -20.02
CA PRO A 222 -15.90 9.47 -20.36
C PRO A 222 -16.76 8.22 -20.52
N LEU A 223 -16.15 7.04 -20.61
CA LEU A 223 -16.84 5.76 -20.65
C LEU A 223 -16.90 5.04 -19.29
N GLY A 224 -16.44 5.66 -18.20
CA GLY A 224 -16.15 4.97 -16.94
C GLY A 224 -14.76 4.32 -16.95
N ILE A 225 -14.62 3.15 -16.33
CA ILE A 225 -13.37 2.39 -16.36
C ILE A 225 -13.31 1.54 -17.64
N VAL A 226 -12.22 1.70 -18.37
CA VAL A 226 -11.90 0.94 -19.58
C VAL A 226 -10.54 0.27 -19.45
N PHE A 227 -10.30 -0.74 -20.28
CA PHE A 227 -9.14 -1.62 -20.20
C PHE A 227 -8.60 -1.92 -21.59
N ASN A 228 -7.28 -2.05 -21.70
CA ASN A 228 -6.60 -2.56 -22.87
C ASN A 228 -5.45 -3.51 -22.45
N LYS A 229 -4.98 -4.32 -23.38
CA LYS A 229 -3.87 -5.25 -23.18
C LYS A 229 -2.98 -5.39 -24.40
N SER A 230 -1.72 -5.74 -24.13
CA SER A 230 -0.76 -6.21 -25.11
C SER A 230 -0.28 -7.61 -24.75
N LEU A 231 -0.12 -8.48 -25.72
CA LEU A 231 0.38 -9.86 -25.54
C LEU A 231 1.81 -10.04 -26.08
N ASP A 232 2.44 -8.98 -26.54
CA ASP A 232 3.75 -8.95 -27.19
C ASP A 232 4.70 -7.89 -26.62
N GLY A 233 4.58 -7.62 -25.32
CA GLY A 233 5.46 -6.67 -24.61
C GLY A 233 5.23 -5.21 -25.02
N GLY A 234 4.02 -4.82 -25.43
CA GLY A 234 3.64 -3.46 -25.79
C GLY A 234 3.89 -3.10 -27.26
N GLU A 235 4.25 -4.08 -28.11
CA GLU A 235 4.38 -3.81 -29.56
C GLU A 235 3.03 -3.54 -30.20
N THR A 236 2.04 -4.36 -29.91
CA THR A 236 0.68 -4.18 -30.38
C THR A 236 -0.33 -4.14 -29.22
N TRP A 237 -1.41 -3.43 -29.41
CA TRP A 237 -2.50 -3.25 -28.47
C TRP A 237 -3.84 -3.55 -29.16
N MET A 238 -4.85 -3.98 -28.40
CA MET A 238 -6.16 -4.27 -28.96
C MET A 238 -6.72 -3.06 -29.71
N ASP A 239 -7.43 -3.31 -30.82
CA ASP A 239 -8.05 -2.28 -31.62
C ASP A 239 -9.30 -1.65 -30.99
N THR A 240 -9.87 -2.30 -29.98
CA THR A 240 -11.01 -1.81 -29.19
C THR A 240 -10.66 -1.90 -27.71
N ASN A 241 -11.00 -0.85 -26.95
CA ASN A 241 -10.93 -0.91 -25.50
C ASN A 241 -12.10 -1.72 -24.96
N ILE A 242 -11.86 -2.48 -23.88
CA ILE A 242 -12.90 -3.22 -23.17
C ILE A 242 -13.51 -2.30 -22.12
N PHE A 243 -14.83 -2.15 -22.14
CA PHE A 243 -15.57 -1.53 -21.05
C PHE A 243 -15.54 -2.45 -19.84
N VAL A 244 -15.14 -1.93 -18.68
CA VAL A 244 -15.06 -2.67 -17.42
C VAL A 244 -16.30 -2.42 -16.57
N THR A 245 -16.53 -1.16 -16.21
CA THR A 245 -17.68 -0.71 -15.41
C THR A 245 -17.85 0.80 -15.53
N ASP A 246 -19.04 1.28 -15.22
CA ASP A 246 -19.30 2.69 -14.99
C ASP A 246 -18.67 3.18 -13.65
N ILE A 247 -18.52 4.49 -13.53
CA ILE A 247 -18.17 5.19 -12.28
C ILE A 247 -19.31 6.17 -11.99
N PRO A 248 -20.36 5.75 -11.29
CA PRO A 248 -21.46 6.63 -10.96
C PRO A 248 -20.99 7.82 -10.11
N GLY A 249 -21.32 9.03 -10.58
CA GLY A 249 -20.84 10.28 -9.99
C GLY A 249 -19.59 10.85 -10.65
N GLY A 250 -18.99 10.11 -11.61
CA GLY A 250 -17.73 10.46 -12.25
C GLY A 250 -16.52 10.00 -11.44
N TRP A 251 -15.31 10.18 -11.99
CA TRP A 251 -14.08 9.89 -11.27
C TRP A 251 -13.54 11.13 -10.51
N ASP A 252 -13.96 12.34 -10.92
CA ASP A 252 -13.69 13.60 -10.20
C ASP A 252 -14.88 13.91 -9.28
N PHE A 253 -14.72 13.71 -7.99
CA PHE A 253 -15.79 13.93 -7.02
C PHE A 253 -15.31 14.69 -5.77
N GLN A 254 -16.27 15.15 -4.97
CA GLN A 254 -15.96 15.94 -3.78
C GLN A 254 -16.03 15.08 -2.51
N ILE A 255 -15.01 15.20 -1.67
CA ILE A 255 -14.99 14.70 -0.30
C ILE A 255 -14.89 15.90 0.66
N PRO A 256 -15.82 16.06 1.61
CA PRO A 256 -15.77 17.19 2.55
C PRO A 256 -14.42 17.29 3.27
N GLY A 257 -13.81 18.47 3.25
CA GLY A 257 -12.51 18.72 3.87
C GLY A 257 -11.28 18.33 3.04
N ILE A 258 -11.44 17.68 1.88
CA ILE A 258 -10.38 17.38 0.92
C ILE A 258 -10.41 18.43 -0.20
N TYR A 259 -9.24 18.90 -0.64
CA TYR A 259 -9.10 19.93 -1.68
C TYR A 259 -9.71 19.47 -3.01
N ARG A 260 -9.33 18.28 -3.48
CA ARG A 260 -9.94 17.52 -4.58
C ARG A 260 -9.83 16.03 -4.29
N ALA A 261 -10.74 15.24 -4.80
CA ALA A 261 -10.72 13.79 -4.66
C ALA A 261 -11.06 13.11 -5.97
N ASN A 262 -10.56 11.90 -6.16
CA ASN A 262 -10.75 11.14 -7.39
C ASN A 262 -10.99 9.66 -7.12
N GLY A 263 -11.54 8.99 -8.12
CA GLY A 263 -11.74 7.55 -8.19
C GLY A 263 -10.94 6.90 -9.30
N LEU A 264 -9.70 7.34 -9.52
CA LEU A 264 -8.82 6.77 -10.53
C LEU A 264 -8.53 5.29 -10.24
N PRO A 265 -8.58 4.41 -11.26
CA PRO A 265 -8.45 2.97 -11.05
C PRO A 265 -7.01 2.53 -10.89
N VAL A 266 -6.81 1.50 -10.05
CA VAL A 266 -5.54 0.79 -9.90
C VAL A 266 -5.70 -0.62 -10.45
N THR A 267 -4.84 -1.02 -11.39
CA THR A 267 -4.81 -2.37 -11.98
C THR A 267 -3.79 -3.23 -11.24
N CYS A 268 -4.12 -4.49 -10.95
CA CYS A 268 -3.19 -5.51 -10.46
C CYS A 268 -3.39 -6.83 -11.17
N CYS A 269 -2.33 -7.64 -11.24
CA CYS A 269 -2.36 -9.03 -11.71
C CYS A 269 -1.73 -9.93 -10.65
N ASP A 270 -2.36 -11.07 -10.40
CA ASP A 270 -1.74 -12.13 -9.60
C ASP A 270 -0.80 -12.94 -10.48
N ILE A 271 0.51 -12.82 -10.23
CA ILE A 271 1.54 -13.65 -10.87
C ILE A 271 2.20 -14.62 -9.87
N SER A 272 1.61 -14.77 -8.67
CA SER A 272 2.06 -15.73 -7.67
C SER A 272 1.91 -17.18 -8.16
N ASP A 273 2.42 -18.13 -7.40
CA ASP A 273 2.18 -19.57 -7.67
C ASP A 273 0.87 -20.08 -7.05
N GLY A 274 0.02 -19.16 -6.58
CA GLY A 274 -1.24 -19.45 -5.93
C GLY A 274 -2.37 -19.84 -6.89
N PRO A 275 -3.56 -20.17 -6.35
CA PRO A 275 -4.72 -20.65 -7.14
C PRO A 275 -5.36 -19.57 -8.01
N TYR A 276 -5.01 -18.31 -7.79
CA TYR A 276 -5.57 -17.14 -8.51
C TYR A 276 -4.61 -16.56 -9.54
N ARG A 277 -3.50 -17.28 -9.82
CA ARG A 277 -2.50 -16.87 -10.82
C ARG A 277 -3.16 -16.53 -12.17
N GLY A 278 -2.88 -15.34 -12.70
CA GLY A 278 -3.43 -14.81 -13.93
C GLY A 278 -4.73 -14.04 -13.76
N ASN A 279 -5.31 -14.00 -12.57
CA ASN A 279 -6.43 -13.12 -12.29
C ASN A 279 -6.01 -11.65 -12.33
N LEU A 280 -6.86 -10.83 -12.92
CA LEU A 280 -6.74 -9.38 -12.96
C LEU A 280 -7.73 -8.77 -11.97
N TYR A 281 -7.30 -7.70 -11.36
CA TYR A 281 -8.09 -6.91 -10.40
C TYR A 281 -8.00 -5.44 -10.77
N ILE A 282 -9.12 -4.72 -10.67
CA ILE A 282 -9.20 -3.26 -10.78
C ILE A 282 -9.94 -2.73 -9.56
N ASN A 283 -9.32 -1.78 -8.86
CA ASN A 283 -9.81 -1.14 -7.65
C ASN A 283 -9.94 0.36 -7.86
N TRP A 284 -11.00 0.96 -7.33
CA TRP A 284 -11.25 2.41 -7.36
C TRP A 284 -12.19 2.80 -6.21
N SER A 285 -12.43 4.12 -6.05
CA SER A 285 -13.52 4.63 -5.21
C SER A 285 -14.55 5.34 -6.08
N ASP A 286 -15.84 5.21 -5.73
CA ASP A 286 -16.90 6.00 -6.38
C ASP A 286 -18.08 6.27 -5.45
N GLN A 287 -18.99 7.13 -5.91
CA GLN A 287 -20.16 7.61 -5.20
C GLN A 287 -21.47 6.95 -5.67
N ARG A 288 -21.43 5.66 -6.07
CA ARG A 288 -22.64 4.93 -6.52
C ARG A 288 -23.70 4.81 -5.43
N ASN A 289 -23.32 4.88 -4.15
CA ASN A 289 -24.23 4.88 -3.01
C ASN A 289 -24.65 6.30 -2.57
N GLY A 290 -24.11 7.33 -3.23
CA GLY A 290 -24.42 8.74 -2.99
C GLY A 290 -23.19 9.57 -2.60
N PRO A 291 -23.30 10.92 -2.69
CA PRO A 291 -22.16 11.82 -2.46
C PRO A 291 -21.69 11.87 -1.00
N THR A 292 -22.44 11.27 -0.08
CA THR A 292 -22.05 11.14 1.34
C THR A 292 -21.61 9.72 1.70
N ASP A 293 -21.53 8.82 0.73
CA ASP A 293 -21.28 7.39 0.91
C ASP A 293 -20.36 6.89 -0.22
N THR A 294 -19.14 7.43 -0.23
CA THR A 294 -18.09 7.02 -1.16
C THR A 294 -17.48 5.73 -0.66
N ASP A 295 -17.46 4.70 -1.48
CA ASP A 295 -16.94 3.38 -1.13
C ASP A 295 -15.77 2.95 -2.01
N VAL A 296 -15.01 1.98 -1.54
CA VAL A 296 -13.94 1.29 -2.26
C VAL A 296 -14.49 0.06 -2.95
N TRP A 297 -14.23 -0.06 -4.25
CA TRP A 297 -14.77 -1.11 -5.12
C TRP A 297 -13.69 -1.95 -5.77
N LEU A 298 -14.02 -3.18 -6.09
CA LEU A 298 -13.19 -4.13 -6.82
C LEU A 298 -14.00 -4.83 -7.90
N VAL A 299 -13.40 -4.99 -9.09
CA VAL A 299 -13.81 -5.98 -10.09
C VAL A 299 -12.64 -6.90 -10.39
N LYS A 300 -12.96 -8.12 -10.85
CA LYS A 300 -11.95 -9.10 -11.24
C LYS A 300 -12.25 -9.73 -12.59
N SER A 301 -11.19 -10.17 -13.26
CA SER A 301 -11.27 -10.97 -14.48
C SER A 301 -10.39 -12.20 -14.32
N THR A 302 -10.93 -13.37 -14.69
CA THR A 302 -10.22 -14.66 -14.69
C THR A 302 -9.85 -15.13 -16.10
N ASN A 303 -10.03 -14.26 -17.11
CA ASN A 303 -9.84 -14.56 -18.53
C ASN A 303 -9.08 -13.46 -19.27
N GLN A 304 -8.02 -12.94 -18.62
CA GLN A 304 -7.13 -11.92 -19.20
C GLN A 304 -7.89 -10.64 -19.62
N GLY A 305 -8.85 -10.18 -18.82
CA GLY A 305 -9.60 -8.96 -19.05
C GLY A 305 -10.67 -9.04 -20.16
N THR A 306 -10.99 -10.24 -20.66
CA THR A 306 -12.04 -10.39 -21.70
C THR A 306 -13.42 -10.12 -21.13
N THR A 307 -13.69 -10.53 -19.91
CA THR A 307 -14.91 -10.20 -19.14
C THR A 307 -14.56 -9.88 -17.70
N TRP A 308 -15.41 -9.11 -17.05
CA TRP A 308 -15.22 -8.64 -15.68
C TRP A 308 -16.44 -9.00 -14.80
N SER A 309 -16.18 -9.21 -13.52
CA SER A 309 -17.24 -9.39 -12.53
C SER A 309 -18.04 -8.10 -12.34
N SER A 310 -19.21 -8.20 -11.72
CA SER A 310 -19.84 -7.03 -11.12
C SER A 310 -18.95 -6.45 -10.02
N PRO A 311 -19.01 -5.12 -9.77
CA PRO A 311 -18.31 -4.50 -8.64
C PRO A 311 -18.73 -5.09 -7.30
N VAL A 312 -17.72 -5.37 -6.45
CA VAL A 312 -17.92 -5.78 -5.05
C VAL A 312 -17.32 -4.72 -4.12
N LYS A 313 -18.01 -4.43 -3.01
CA LYS A 313 -17.54 -3.46 -2.01
C LYS A 313 -16.41 -4.07 -1.18
N VAL A 314 -15.29 -3.36 -1.03
CA VAL A 314 -14.12 -3.79 -0.26
C VAL A 314 -14.23 -3.39 1.20
N ASN A 315 -14.67 -2.15 1.49
CA ASN A 315 -14.91 -1.69 2.84
C ASN A 315 -16.19 -2.33 3.41
N ASP A 316 -16.19 -2.61 4.72
CA ASP A 316 -17.24 -3.36 5.42
C ASP A 316 -18.07 -2.52 6.40
N ASP A 317 -17.92 -1.19 6.38
CA ASP A 317 -18.64 -0.27 7.24
C ASP A 317 -20.12 -0.11 6.85
N PRO A 318 -20.96 0.39 7.79
CA PRO A 318 -22.32 0.79 7.49
C PRO A 318 -22.38 1.96 6.50
N PRO A 319 -23.45 2.09 5.70
CA PRO A 319 -23.62 3.21 4.78
C PRO A 319 -23.58 4.59 5.46
N GLY A 320 -23.13 5.61 4.70
CA GLY A 320 -23.15 7.01 5.11
C GLY A 320 -21.79 7.57 5.53
N HIS A 321 -20.72 6.86 5.25
CA HIS A 321 -19.35 7.29 5.52
C HIS A 321 -18.51 7.33 4.24
N GLN A 322 -17.37 8.02 4.30
CA GLN A 322 -16.50 8.23 3.13
C GLN A 322 -15.27 7.34 3.22
N GLN A 323 -15.00 6.54 2.16
CA GLN A 323 -13.75 5.85 1.92
C GLN A 323 -13.19 6.29 0.55
N PHE A 324 -11.96 6.80 0.52
CA PHE A 324 -11.40 7.45 -0.66
C PHE A 324 -9.88 7.28 -0.77
N PHE A 325 -9.31 7.63 -1.93
CA PHE A 325 -7.90 7.48 -2.28
C PHE A 325 -7.38 6.06 -2.00
N THR A 326 -8.08 5.09 -2.56
CA THR A 326 -7.70 3.70 -2.45
C THR A 326 -6.51 3.36 -3.33
N TRP A 327 -5.66 2.46 -2.85
CA TRP A 327 -4.64 1.78 -3.64
C TRP A 327 -4.64 0.29 -3.33
N MET A 328 -4.23 -0.52 -4.31
CA MET A 328 -4.23 -1.98 -4.20
C MET A 328 -2.89 -2.55 -4.68
N THR A 329 -2.45 -3.65 -4.05
CA THR A 329 -1.35 -4.47 -4.53
C THR A 329 -1.65 -5.95 -4.31
N VAL A 330 -1.07 -6.82 -5.13
CA VAL A 330 -1.06 -8.27 -4.90
C VAL A 330 0.32 -8.64 -4.36
N ASP A 331 0.38 -9.31 -3.24
CA ASP A 331 1.60 -9.94 -2.74
C ASP A 331 1.92 -11.14 -3.64
N GLN A 332 2.92 -11.00 -4.48
CA GLN A 332 3.27 -11.99 -5.51
C GLN A 332 3.91 -13.28 -4.95
N LYS A 333 4.05 -13.39 -3.62
CA LYS A 333 4.45 -14.64 -2.95
C LYS A 333 3.27 -15.41 -2.39
N THR A 334 2.26 -14.70 -1.85
CA THR A 334 1.11 -15.32 -1.19
C THR A 334 -0.17 -15.33 -2.03
N GLY A 335 -0.26 -14.46 -3.04
CA GLY A 335 -1.48 -14.19 -3.81
C GLY A 335 -2.52 -13.37 -3.05
N PHE A 336 -2.18 -12.85 -1.87
CA PHE A 336 -3.09 -12.01 -1.10
C PHE A 336 -3.20 -10.62 -1.72
N ILE A 337 -4.42 -10.10 -1.73
CA ILE A 337 -4.70 -8.75 -2.25
C ILE A 337 -4.80 -7.80 -1.07
N TRP A 338 -3.99 -6.76 -1.07
CA TRP A 338 -3.94 -5.75 -0.04
C TRP A 338 -4.43 -4.40 -0.56
N PHE A 339 -5.22 -3.72 0.26
CA PHE A 339 -5.77 -2.39 -0.03
C PHE A 339 -5.41 -1.42 1.08
N VAL A 340 -5.20 -0.16 0.73
CA VAL A 340 -5.10 0.96 1.66
C VAL A 340 -6.08 2.05 1.21
N PHE A 341 -6.73 2.74 2.13
CA PHE A 341 -7.66 3.83 1.85
C PHE A 341 -7.87 4.70 3.10
N TYR A 342 -8.25 5.96 2.89
CA TYR A 342 -8.76 6.80 3.97
C TYR A 342 -10.19 6.40 4.31
N ASP A 343 -10.56 6.51 5.59
CA ASP A 343 -11.82 6.02 6.10
C ASP A 343 -12.35 6.91 7.24
N ARG A 344 -13.66 7.18 7.22
CA ARG A 344 -14.35 8.00 8.22
C ARG A 344 -15.41 7.24 8.99
N ARG A 345 -15.44 5.91 8.95
CA ARG A 345 -16.46 5.07 9.58
C ARG A 345 -16.64 5.28 11.09
N GLU A 346 -15.60 5.72 11.79
CA GLU A 346 -15.64 5.98 13.23
C GLU A 346 -16.01 7.43 13.59
N HIS A 347 -16.25 8.29 12.60
CA HIS A 347 -16.40 9.72 12.79
C HIS A 347 -17.65 10.26 12.12
N SER A 348 -18.32 11.20 12.79
CA SER A 348 -19.48 11.93 12.26
C SER A 348 -19.12 13.25 11.58
N ASP A 349 -17.83 13.58 11.51
CA ASP A 349 -17.27 14.80 10.93
C ASP A 349 -16.15 14.47 9.92
N TRP A 350 -15.26 15.40 9.65
CA TRP A 350 -14.16 15.23 8.68
C TRP A 350 -12.92 14.55 9.25
N LEU A 351 -12.95 14.15 10.51
CA LEU A 351 -11.84 13.42 11.12
C LEU A 351 -11.63 12.12 10.33
N THR A 352 -10.39 11.86 9.95
CA THR A 352 -10.05 10.84 8.96
C THR A 352 -9.02 9.88 9.54
N ASP A 353 -9.24 8.60 9.35
CA ASP A 353 -8.33 7.51 9.64
C ASP A 353 -7.77 6.88 8.37
N VAL A 354 -6.82 5.97 8.52
CA VAL A 354 -6.32 5.11 7.45
C VAL A 354 -6.63 3.66 7.80
N TYR A 355 -7.27 2.98 6.85
CA TYR A 355 -7.62 1.58 6.94
C TYR A 355 -6.92 0.77 5.87
N MET A 356 -6.82 -0.50 6.12
CA MET A 356 -6.46 -1.52 5.14
C MET A 356 -7.54 -2.57 5.05
N ALA A 357 -7.60 -3.22 3.90
CA ALA A 357 -8.32 -4.46 3.71
C ALA A 357 -7.38 -5.52 3.13
N VAL A 358 -7.65 -6.79 3.44
CA VAL A 358 -6.97 -7.93 2.82
C VAL A 358 -7.97 -8.96 2.34
N SER A 359 -7.78 -9.44 1.13
CA SER A 359 -8.44 -10.64 0.60
C SER A 359 -7.44 -11.76 0.44
N ARG A 360 -7.80 -12.96 0.90
CA ARG A 360 -6.98 -14.18 0.81
C ARG A 360 -7.57 -15.22 -0.13
N ASP A 361 -8.70 -14.91 -0.72
CA ASP A 361 -9.54 -15.80 -1.53
C ASP A 361 -9.80 -15.27 -2.95
N GLY A 362 -8.87 -14.44 -3.47
CA GLY A 362 -8.95 -13.90 -4.83
C GLY A 362 -10.05 -12.86 -5.00
N GLY A 363 -10.31 -12.04 -3.99
CA GLY A 363 -11.27 -10.94 -4.04
C GLY A 363 -12.72 -11.34 -3.78
N GLU A 364 -12.98 -12.47 -3.10
CA GLU A 364 -14.34 -12.88 -2.72
C GLU A 364 -14.74 -12.28 -1.36
N THR A 365 -13.82 -12.27 -0.39
CA THR A 365 -14.06 -11.69 0.94
C THR A 365 -12.93 -10.77 1.37
N PHE A 366 -13.23 -9.82 2.25
CA PHE A 366 -12.30 -8.79 2.71
C PHE A 366 -12.32 -8.69 4.24
N GLN A 367 -11.14 -8.64 4.82
CA GLN A 367 -10.97 -8.31 6.23
C GLN A 367 -10.44 -6.90 6.36
N ASN A 368 -11.22 -6.01 6.96
CA ASN A 368 -10.87 -4.60 7.16
C ASN A 368 -10.29 -4.37 8.56
N PHE A 369 -9.32 -3.47 8.66
CA PHE A 369 -8.73 -3.06 9.93
C PHE A 369 -8.06 -1.69 9.85
N LYS A 370 -8.15 -0.94 10.95
CA LYS A 370 -7.52 0.38 11.10
C LYS A 370 -6.00 0.22 11.27
N ILE A 371 -5.23 1.05 10.57
CA ILE A 371 -3.77 1.07 10.65
C ILE A 371 -3.22 2.40 11.18
N SER A 372 -3.95 3.50 11.06
CA SER A 372 -3.52 4.79 11.64
C SER A 372 -3.51 4.72 13.17
N ASP A 373 -2.41 5.17 13.76
CA ASP A 373 -2.27 5.31 15.22
C ASP A 373 -3.02 6.52 15.78
N SER A 374 -3.32 7.48 14.93
CA SER A 374 -4.11 8.67 15.24
C SER A 374 -4.86 9.17 14.01
N SER A 375 -6.07 9.63 14.25
CA SER A 375 -6.90 10.30 13.24
C SER A 375 -6.40 11.73 13.01
N PHE A 376 -6.73 12.32 11.86
CA PHE A 376 -6.36 13.70 11.53
C PHE A 376 -7.49 14.43 10.81
N TYR A 377 -7.50 15.76 10.92
CA TYR A 377 -8.39 16.62 10.14
C TYR A 377 -7.69 17.05 8.85
N PRO A 378 -8.21 16.76 7.66
CA PRO A 378 -7.74 17.38 6.43
C PRO A 378 -8.12 18.86 6.40
N ASN A 379 -7.51 19.61 5.49
CA ASN A 379 -7.79 21.04 5.30
C ASN A 379 -8.12 21.29 3.81
N PRO A 380 -9.33 21.74 3.47
CA PRO A 380 -9.74 21.94 2.09
C PRO A 380 -8.99 23.04 1.35
N SER A 381 -8.16 23.82 2.05
CA SER A 381 -7.27 24.84 1.46
C SER A 381 -5.86 24.33 1.22
N VAL A 382 -5.56 23.06 1.56
CA VAL A 382 -4.26 22.44 1.39
C VAL A 382 -4.41 21.30 0.40
N PHE A 383 -3.64 21.33 -0.69
CA PHE A 383 -3.57 20.20 -1.60
C PHE A 383 -3.01 18.99 -0.83
N PHE A 384 -3.75 17.90 -0.85
CA PHE A 384 -3.50 16.73 -0.02
C PHE A 384 -2.93 15.55 -0.82
N GLY A 385 -2.77 15.75 -2.13
CA GLY A 385 -2.44 14.74 -3.11
C GLY A 385 -3.67 14.05 -3.69
N ASP A 386 -3.44 13.23 -4.69
CA ASP A 386 -4.47 12.53 -5.45
C ASP A 386 -4.56 11.03 -5.12
N TYR A 387 -3.59 10.48 -4.37
CA TYR A 387 -3.52 9.03 -4.12
C TYR A 387 -2.74 8.68 -2.84
N THR A 388 -2.98 7.49 -2.35
CA THR A 388 -2.13 6.70 -1.45
C THR A 388 -1.35 5.67 -2.26
N ASN A 389 -0.52 4.84 -1.61
CA ASN A 389 0.12 3.72 -2.28
C ASN A 389 0.37 2.57 -1.30
N ILE A 390 0.66 1.38 -1.81
CA ILE A 390 0.97 0.21 -0.99
C ILE A 390 1.85 -0.76 -1.76
N SER A 391 2.84 -1.32 -1.11
CA SER A 391 3.65 -2.41 -1.62
C SER A 391 3.63 -3.60 -0.67
N ALA A 392 3.57 -4.83 -1.21
CA ALA A 392 3.56 -6.05 -0.43
C ALA A 392 4.39 -7.15 -1.09
N PHE A 393 5.17 -7.87 -0.28
CA PHE A 393 5.85 -9.09 -0.71
C PHE A 393 6.12 -10.00 0.48
N ASN A 394 5.75 -11.27 0.36
CA ASN A 394 5.96 -12.33 1.36
C ASN A 394 5.44 -11.95 2.75
N ASN A 395 4.22 -11.41 2.81
CA ASN A 395 3.54 -10.92 4.01
C ASN A 395 4.20 -9.72 4.70
N ILE A 396 5.19 -9.08 4.09
CA ILE A 396 5.69 -7.77 4.50
C ILE A 396 4.89 -6.75 3.70
N VAL A 397 4.12 -5.91 4.38
CA VAL A 397 3.21 -4.96 3.74
C VAL A 397 3.50 -3.56 4.25
N ARG A 398 3.69 -2.62 3.33
CA ARG A 398 3.94 -1.21 3.64
C ARG A 398 2.97 -0.33 2.86
N PRO A 399 1.84 0.02 3.47
CA PRO A 399 1.01 1.12 2.98
C PRO A 399 1.75 2.45 3.19
N ILE A 400 1.50 3.42 2.31
CA ILE A 400 2.06 4.76 2.44
C ILE A 400 0.97 5.79 2.15
N TRP A 401 0.90 6.82 2.97
CA TRP A 401 -0.15 7.83 2.88
C TRP A 401 0.31 9.21 3.34
N THR A 402 -0.38 10.23 2.87
CA THR A 402 -0.26 11.61 3.35
C THR A 402 -1.07 11.79 4.62
N ARG A 403 -0.55 12.49 5.61
CA ARG A 403 -1.27 12.88 6.83
C ARG A 403 -0.98 14.33 7.18
N LEU A 404 -2.03 15.08 7.49
CA LEU A 404 -1.91 16.45 8.02
C LEU A 404 -1.79 16.37 9.55
N ASN A 405 -0.67 16.84 10.09
CA ASN A 405 -0.43 16.89 11.52
C ASN A 405 -0.10 18.32 11.94
N ASN A 406 -0.94 18.93 12.78
CA ASN A 406 -0.79 20.33 13.24
C ASN A 406 -0.60 21.34 12.09
N GLY A 407 -1.27 21.12 10.95
CA GLY A 407 -1.19 21.99 9.77
C GLY A 407 0.00 21.72 8.84
N TYR A 408 0.82 20.69 9.10
CA TYR A 408 1.94 20.27 8.26
C TYR A 408 1.68 18.90 7.64
N LEU A 409 1.94 18.78 6.35
CA LEU A 409 1.89 17.52 5.64
C LEU A 409 3.09 16.65 6.00
N GLY A 410 2.87 15.35 6.05
CA GLY A 410 3.90 14.34 6.23
C GLY A 410 3.48 13.03 5.60
N ILE A 411 4.46 12.28 5.12
CA ILE A 411 4.29 10.95 4.57
C ILE A 411 4.52 9.93 5.68
N TRP A 412 3.59 9.02 5.82
CA TRP A 412 3.59 8.00 6.86
C TRP A 412 3.44 6.60 6.25
N THR A 413 4.01 5.62 6.92
CA THR A 413 3.79 4.20 6.65
C THR A 413 3.41 3.46 7.93
N ALA A 414 2.83 2.28 7.81
CA ALA A 414 2.62 1.37 8.92
C ALA A 414 3.41 0.08 8.73
N ILE A 415 3.92 -0.47 9.82
CA ILE A 415 4.54 -1.79 9.83
C ILE A 415 3.43 -2.83 9.93
N VAL A 416 3.07 -3.41 8.79
CA VAL A 416 2.04 -4.45 8.68
C VAL A 416 2.72 -5.72 8.19
N ASP A 417 3.12 -6.55 9.13
CA ASP A 417 3.70 -7.86 8.84
C ASP A 417 2.67 -8.93 9.24
N SER A 418 2.66 -10.08 8.60
CA SER A 418 1.64 -11.12 8.82
C SER A 418 1.46 -11.56 10.28
N MET A 419 2.47 -11.32 11.12
CA MET A 419 2.36 -11.57 12.56
C MET A 419 1.43 -10.59 13.29
N PHE A 420 1.07 -9.45 12.66
CA PHE A 420 0.21 -8.42 13.24
C PHE A 420 -1.21 -8.42 12.67
N VAL A 421 -1.45 -9.06 11.53
CA VAL A 421 -2.80 -9.19 10.97
C VAL A 421 -3.55 -10.20 11.82
N GLY A 422 -4.28 -9.70 12.82
CA GLY A 422 -5.03 -10.52 13.76
C GLY A 422 -5.83 -11.59 13.05
N ILE A 423 -5.67 -12.83 13.48
CA ILE A 423 -6.47 -13.97 13.02
C ILE A 423 -7.92 -13.62 13.35
N SER A 424 -8.74 -13.36 12.32
CA SER A 424 -10.18 -13.26 12.51
C SER A 424 -10.70 -14.57 13.08
N LYS A 425 -11.82 -14.54 13.83
CA LYS A 425 -12.45 -15.75 14.40
C LYS A 425 -12.66 -16.87 13.38
N ASP A 426 -12.71 -16.54 12.09
CA ASP A 426 -12.93 -17.51 11.01
C ASP A 426 -11.68 -18.33 10.64
N LEU A 427 -10.47 -17.78 10.91
CA LEU A 427 -9.21 -18.54 10.76
C LEU A 427 -8.94 -19.48 11.96
N GLU A 428 -9.60 -19.28 13.11
CA GLU A 428 -9.55 -20.25 14.20
C GLU A 428 -10.02 -21.64 13.75
N ASN A 429 -10.83 -21.71 12.68
CA ASN A 429 -11.33 -22.98 12.11
C ASN A 429 -10.38 -23.60 11.06
N ILE A 430 -9.33 -22.89 10.61
CA ILE A 430 -8.41 -23.36 9.56
C ILE A 430 -7.03 -23.70 10.14
N LEU A 431 -6.59 -22.98 11.18
CA LEU A 431 -5.32 -23.30 11.84
C LEU A 431 -5.49 -24.46 12.82
N PRO A 432 -4.53 -25.41 12.86
CA PRO A 432 -4.57 -26.51 13.81
C PRO A 432 -4.40 -26.05 15.28
N LEU A 433 -3.99 -24.79 15.51
CA LEU A 433 -3.64 -24.23 16.82
C LEU A 433 -4.14 -22.78 16.98
N SER A 434 -4.35 -22.35 18.24
CA SER A 434 -4.33 -20.95 18.64
C SER A 434 -3.47 -20.73 19.89
N LEU A 435 -2.87 -19.52 20.02
CA LEU A 435 -2.02 -19.12 21.14
C LEU A 435 -2.54 -17.80 21.72
N GLU A 436 -2.95 -17.82 22.99
CA GLU A 436 -3.45 -16.64 23.69
C GLU A 436 -2.28 -15.82 24.27
N GLN A 437 -2.52 -14.56 24.62
CA GLN A 437 -1.58 -13.75 25.37
C GLN A 437 -1.40 -14.35 26.77
N ASN A 438 -0.16 -14.40 27.27
CA ASN A 438 0.13 -14.85 28.63
C ASN A 438 -0.53 -13.93 29.66
N TRP A 439 -0.95 -14.50 30.79
CA TRP A 439 -1.54 -13.74 31.90
C TRP A 439 -1.00 -14.25 33.26
N PRO A 440 -0.56 -13.34 34.16
CA PRO A 440 -0.45 -11.88 33.98
C PRO A 440 0.63 -11.49 32.96
N ASN A 441 0.43 -10.34 32.31
CA ASN A 441 1.43 -9.64 31.49
C ASN A 441 1.23 -8.13 31.73
N PRO A 442 2.17 -7.41 32.36
CA PRO A 442 3.55 -7.82 32.73
C PRO A 442 3.65 -8.96 33.74
N VAL A 443 4.75 -9.72 33.66
CA VAL A 443 5.07 -10.84 34.50
C VAL A 443 5.99 -10.37 35.64
N LYS A 444 5.61 -10.60 36.90
CA LYS A 444 6.51 -10.35 38.07
C LYS A 444 7.34 -11.58 38.43
N ASN A 445 6.67 -12.71 38.60
CA ASN A 445 7.32 -13.97 38.93
C ASN A 445 6.88 -15.08 37.99
N VAL A 446 5.58 -15.25 37.86
CA VAL A 446 4.99 -16.35 37.09
C VAL A 446 3.90 -15.85 36.12
N THR A 447 3.72 -16.59 35.04
CA THR A 447 2.65 -16.34 34.08
C THR A 447 2.11 -17.65 33.51
N TYR A 448 0.91 -17.61 32.97
CA TYR A 448 0.25 -18.74 32.33
C TYR A 448 0.14 -18.48 30.84
N ILE A 449 0.50 -19.45 30.02
CA ILE A 449 0.41 -19.42 28.57
C ILE A 449 -0.68 -20.40 28.16
N SER A 450 -1.79 -19.86 27.63
CA SER A 450 -2.93 -20.63 27.16
C SER A 450 -2.83 -20.87 25.65
N PHE A 451 -3.11 -22.09 25.20
CA PHE A 451 -3.24 -22.41 23.79
C PHE A 451 -4.36 -23.44 23.54
N LYS A 452 -4.84 -23.48 22.32
CA LYS A 452 -5.87 -24.43 21.89
C LYS A 452 -5.37 -25.21 20.71
N VAL A 453 -5.60 -26.52 20.74
CA VAL A 453 -5.33 -27.46 19.67
C VAL A 453 -6.68 -27.84 19.05
N TYR A 454 -6.89 -27.56 17.78
CA TYR A 454 -8.16 -27.85 17.09
C TYR A 454 -8.17 -29.24 16.47
N VAL A 455 -6.99 -29.72 16.05
CA VAL A 455 -6.79 -31.06 15.50
C VAL A 455 -5.60 -31.69 16.21
N SER A 456 -5.71 -32.97 16.62
CA SER A 456 -4.63 -33.67 17.33
C SER A 456 -3.27 -33.46 16.64
N SER A 457 -2.34 -32.84 17.32
CA SER A 457 -1.09 -32.32 16.76
C SER A 457 0.08 -32.50 17.71
N THR A 458 1.28 -32.51 17.17
CA THR A 458 2.53 -32.52 17.94
C THR A 458 2.97 -31.06 18.17
N ILE A 459 3.19 -30.67 19.42
CA ILE A 459 3.36 -29.29 19.86
C ILE A 459 4.75 -29.09 20.47
N THR A 460 5.37 -27.95 20.15
CA THR A 460 6.55 -27.43 20.84
C THR A 460 6.23 -26.01 21.31
N LEU A 461 6.45 -25.69 22.62
CA LEU A 461 6.28 -24.36 23.20
C LEU A 461 7.60 -23.92 23.82
N ARG A 462 8.14 -22.78 23.36
CA ARG A 462 9.44 -22.24 23.78
C ARG A 462 9.34 -20.76 24.13
N VAL A 463 10.26 -20.32 25.00
CA VAL A 463 10.44 -18.91 25.39
C VAL A 463 11.81 -18.42 24.91
N PHE A 464 11.86 -17.20 24.36
CA PHE A 464 13.06 -16.58 23.79
C PHE A 464 13.29 -15.18 24.35
N ASP A 465 14.54 -14.73 24.34
CA ASP A 465 14.87 -13.32 24.54
C ASP A 465 14.69 -12.50 23.24
N ILE A 466 14.91 -11.18 23.34
CA ILE A 466 14.78 -10.24 22.19
C ILE A 466 15.80 -10.51 21.06
N PHE A 467 16.85 -11.29 21.30
CA PHE A 467 17.86 -11.68 20.32
C PHE A 467 17.57 -13.05 19.69
N GLY A 468 16.42 -13.67 20.03
CA GLY A 468 16.02 -14.99 19.55
C GLY A 468 16.76 -16.15 20.24
N ARG A 469 17.47 -15.93 21.34
CA ARG A 469 18.09 -17.01 22.11
C ARG A 469 17.04 -17.69 22.95
N GLU A 470 17.00 -19.01 22.89
CA GLU A 470 16.08 -19.82 23.68
C GLU A 470 16.41 -19.70 25.19
N ILE A 471 15.38 -19.38 25.98
CA ILE A 471 15.42 -19.30 27.42
C ILE A 471 14.92 -20.61 28.05
N SER A 472 13.83 -21.16 27.48
CA SER A 472 13.18 -22.35 28.00
C SER A 472 12.37 -23.06 26.93
N THR A 473 12.43 -24.39 26.91
CA THR A 473 11.47 -25.25 26.21
C THR A 473 10.47 -25.76 27.25
N MET A 474 9.24 -25.27 27.20
CA MET A 474 8.16 -25.64 28.13
C MET A 474 7.47 -26.94 27.70
N VAL A 475 7.29 -27.11 26.39
CA VAL A 475 6.76 -28.33 25.76
C VAL A 475 7.68 -28.68 24.60
N ASP A 476 8.18 -29.92 24.55
CA ASP A 476 9.08 -30.37 23.49
C ASP A 476 8.47 -31.53 22.73
N ASN A 477 8.05 -31.27 21.49
CA ASN A 477 7.59 -32.26 20.52
C ASN A 477 6.55 -33.26 21.08
N GLN A 478 5.63 -32.78 21.94
CA GLN A 478 4.63 -33.58 22.63
C GLN A 478 3.31 -33.61 21.86
N LYS A 479 2.66 -34.77 21.80
CA LYS A 479 1.35 -34.93 21.15
C LYS A 479 0.22 -34.47 22.06
N PHE A 480 -0.62 -33.57 21.54
CA PHE A 480 -1.83 -33.08 22.18
C PHE A 480 -3.08 -33.45 21.34
N ASN A 481 -4.14 -33.85 22.00
CA ASN A 481 -5.45 -34.01 21.38
C ASN A 481 -6.13 -32.65 21.18
N ALA A 482 -7.24 -32.59 20.42
CA ALA A 482 -8.04 -31.38 20.35
C ALA A 482 -8.52 -30.97 21.75
N GLY A 483 -8.28 -29.69 22.14
CA GLY A 483 -8.59 -29.19 23.48
C GLY A 483 -7.90 -27.86 23.77
N LYS A 484 -8.25 -27.26 24.92
CA LYS A 484 -7.57 -26.06 25.47
C LYS A 484 -6.59 -26.51 26.54
N TYR A 485 -5.37 -25.94 26.52
CA TYR A 485 -4.27 -26.25 27.41
C TYR A 485 -3.69 -24.97 28.02
N ILE A 486 -3.11 -25.09 29.18
CA ILE A 486 -2.46 -23.99 29.91
C ILE A 486 -1.14 -24.51 30.44
N GLU A 487 -0.07 -23.84 30.08
CA GLU A 487 1.29 -24.10 30.61
C GLU A 487 1.71 -22.98 31.56
N TYR A 488 2.47 -23.38 32.56
CA TYR A 488 2.97 -22.50 33.61
C TYR A 488 4.43 -22.12 33.33
N PHE A 489 4.74 -20.82 33.34
CA PHE A 489 6.09 -20.31 33.14
C PHE A 489 6.52 -19.48 34.36
N ASP A 490 7.64 -19.87 34.99
CA ASP A 490 8.25 -19.17 36.12
C ASP A 490 9.44 -18.33 35.63
N ALA A 491 9.22 -17.02 35.45
CA ALA A 491 10.24 -16.09 35.00
C ALA A 491 11.36 -15.89 36.04
N SER A 492 11.04 -16.03 37.32
CA SER A 492 12.04 -15.91 38.41
C SER A 492 12.96 -17.12 38.47
N ALA A 493 12.46 -18.33 38.21
CA ALA A 493 13.29 -19.55 38.14
C ALA A 493 14.29 -19.50 36.97
N HIS A 494 13.98 -18.77 35.93
CA HIS A 494 14.86 -18.53 34.78
C HIS A 494 15.72 -17.26 34.92
N HIS A 495 15.68 -16.59 36.09
CA HIS A 495 16.45 -15.37 36.38
C HIS A 495 16.29 -14.27 35.32
N LEU A 496 15.05 -14.10 34.77
CA LEU A 496 14.79 -13.11 33.76
C LEU A 496 14.88 -11.69 34.36
N VAL A 497 15.56 -10.81 33.63
CA VAL A 497 15.61 -9.38 33.96
C VAL A 497 14.40 -8.65 33.39
N PRO A 498 14.00 -7.50 33.94
CA PRO A 498 12.95 -6.68 33.37
C PRO A 498 13.21 -6.39 31.89
N GLY A 499 12.21 -6.63 31.04
CA GLY A 499 12.34 -6.45 29.59
C GLY A 499 11.35 -7.28 28.78
N PHE A 500 11.52 -7.24 27.46
CA PHE A 500 10.69 -7.98 26.54
C PHE A 500 11.26 -9.36 26.23
N TYR A 501 10.35 -10.33 26.15
CA TYR A 501 10.59 -11.72 25.79
C TYR A 501 9.51 -12.16 24.81
N TYR A 502 9.70 -13.30 24.16
CA TYR A 502 8.72 -13.90 23.26
C TYR A 502 8.52 -15.36 23.62
N PHE A 503 7.32 -15.86 23.39
CA PHE A 503 7.06 -17.30 23.44
C PHE A 503 6.41 -17.75 22.13
N SER A 504 6.79 -18.94 21.67
CA SER A 504 6.41 -19.50 20.37
C SER A 504 5.81 -20.88 20.55
N LEU A 505 4.67 -21.12 19.90
CA LEU A 505 3.98 -22.39 19.81
C LEU A 505 4.09 -22.92 18.38
N VAL A 506 4.66 -24.11 18.19
CA VAL A 506 4.94 -24.69 16.87
C VAL A 506 4.28 -26.04 16.73
N SER A 507 3.70 -26.32 15.54
CA SER A 507 3.23 -27.64 15.11
C SER A 507 3.35 -27.78 13.60
N GLY A 508 4.21 -28.69 13.13
CA GLY A 508 4.53 -28.82 11.71
C GLY A 508 5.06 -27.50 11.14
N GLU A 509 4.43 -27.00 10.09
CA GLU A 509 4.77 -25.72 9.46
C GLU A 509 4.08 -24.51 10.14
N THR A 510 3.16 -24.75 11.09
CA THR A 510 2.45 -23.69 11.80
C THR A 510 3.28 -23.20 12.99
N SER A 511 3.58 -21.90 13.04
CA SER A 511 4.25 -21.24 14.16
C SER A 511 3.45 -20.01 14.60
N LEU A 512 3.10 -19.94 15.89
CA LEU A 512 2.42 -18.80 16.52
C LEU A 512 3.32 -18.22 17.59
N GLN A 513 3.38 -16.88 17.68
CA GLN A 513 4.25 -16.19 18.63
C GLN A 513 3.50 -15.08 19.37
N ARG A 514 3.90 -14.83 20.65
CA ARG A 514 3.39 -13.72 21.46
C ARG A 514 4.54 -13.07 22.23
N LYS A 515 4.37 -11.78 22.51
CA LYS A 515 5.31 -10.96 23.29
C LYS A 515 4.94 -11.01 24.76
N MET A 516 5.94 -11.12 25.62
CA MET A 516 5.81 -11.14 27.08
C MET A 516 6.67 -10.02 27.66
N LEU A 517 6.12 -9.21 28.55
CA LEU A 517 6.84 -8.21 29.32
C LEU A 517 7.10 -8.76 30.73
N VAL A 518 8.37 -8.74 31.17
CA VAL A 518 8.80 -9.07 32.55
C VAL A 518 9.14 -7.78 33.29
N GLU A 519 8.61 -7.61 34.53
CA GLU A 519 8.86 -6.47 35.43
C GLU A 519 9.82 -6.84 36.57
#